data_d1e05fbfead1dab00ec2d12f89967bbb
#
_entry.id   d1e05fbfead1dab00ec2d12f89967bbb
#
_cell.length_a   1.000
_cell.length_b   1.000
_cell.length_c   1.000
_cell.angle_alpha   90.00
_cell.angle_beta   90.00
_cell.angle_gamma   90.00
#
_symmetry.space_group_name_H-M   'P 1'
#
loop_
_entity.id
_entity.type
_entity.pdbx_description
1 polymer ?
#
loop_
_entity_poly.entity_id
_entity_poly.type
_entity_poly.pdbx_seq_one_letter_code
_entity_poly.pdbx_strand_id
1 'polypeptide(L)'
;MTLDDYGVKARLTATTRVGVHEYSFPKGVDGQVILDLIHGIYNYDGKTLWAEVQVRNDTLLTGYRITNGWARTNYTYFAISFSQPISEYGYADREKINYKGGWSKLDQYHNFPAMAGRKLVAWFKFATSRNPELTVKVALSATGAEGALKNLAAEASGKSFDQIAAEATSAWEKELSQIEIQGTEDEKRMFYTSLYHTMINPSVYMDVDGKYRGLDHEIHQADGFTNYTVFSLWDTYRAEHPFLALFKPDRDRDMVESMLAHYDQNVLHFLPVWSHCANENWCMSGYHAVPVLADAITKGLDIDRDRALEAMVTTSKADWYAGLGEYMRLGYVPYDKISTAASNTLEYSYDDWTIWHTARLAGNDKVAEEYLARAQYYRNVFDTELGFARPKYADGSFKKDFDIMQTMGEGFIEGNSLNFSFHAPQDVFGVMALMGGEKRFISALDELFYHDLPEYAYATNEDITKDCLIGGYVHGNEPSHHIPYLYAWTSQPWKTQYWMREIINRMYRPDIHGLGGNDDCGQMSAWYIFGVLGFYPVCPGSDQYVFGAPYLPYARIALPNGKTLEVKAAGVSDTNRYVKKVLRDGVEFKKLYITHDDLLQGGTLEFVMASKPNKARGQKPADKPYSLSAKAK
;
A
#
# COMPACT_ATOMS: atom_id res chain seq x y z
N MET A 1 -7.72 23.96 15.80
CA MET A 1 -8.86 23.44 16.60
C MET A 1 -8.94 24.13 17.95
N THR A 2 -10.07 24.01 18.65
CA THR A 2 -10.23 24.50 20.04
C THR A 2 -10.58 23.30 20.93
N LEU A 3 -9.95 23.23 22.08
CA LEU A 3 -10.31 22.27 23.14
C LEU A 3 -11.33 22.96 24.02
N ASP A 4 -12.62 22.70 23.77
CA ASP A 4 -13.73 23.50 24.34
C ASP A 4 -13.79 23.43 25.87
N ASP A 5 -13.47 22.28 26.47
CA ASP A 5 -13.47 22.09 27.93
C ASP A 5 -12.49 23.02 28.65
N TYR A 6 -11.42 23.44 27.97
CA TYR A 6 -10.33 24.22 28.57
C TYR A 6 -10.12 25.59 27.89
N GLY A 7 -10.82 25.87 26.79
CA GLY A 7 -10.65 27.08 26.01
C GLY A 7 -9.27 27.21 25.37
N VAL A 8 -8.54 26.12 25.23
CA VAL A 8 -7.19 26.10 24.63
C VAL A 8 -7.31 26.00 23.11
N LYS A 9 -6.64 26.91 22.40
CA LYS A 9 -6.51 26.80 20.95
C LYS A 9 -5.26 26.02 20.63
N ALA A 10 -5.35 25.09 19.65
CA ALA A 10 -4.24 24.28 19.19
C ALA A 10 -4.06 24.40 17.68
N ARG A 11 -2.83 24.62 17.23
CA ARG A 11 -2.37 24.53 15.85
C ARG A 11 -1.38 23.39 15.74
N LEU A 12 -1.45 22.62 14.67
CA LEU A 12 -0.60 21.44 14.46
C LEU A 12 0.01 21.50 13.06
N THR A 13 1.29 21.18 12.96
CA THR A 13 2.01 20.98 11.71
C THR A 13 3.11 19.93 11.93
N ALA A 14 3.78 19.50 10.87
CA ALA A 14 4.86 18.52 10.98
C ALA A 14 5.92 18.73 9.89
N THR A 15 7.11 18.24 10.16
CA THR A 15 8.13 17.87 9.18
C THR A 15 8.09 16.34 8.96
N THR A 16 9.08 15.78 8.29
CA THR A 16 9.17 14.32 8.08
C THR A 16 9.25 13.53 9.40
N ARG A 17 9.95 14.06 10.44
CA ARG A 17 10.23 13.35 11.70
C ARG A 17 9.81 14.11 12.95
N VAL A 18 9.33 15.34 12.80
CA VAL A 18 9.00 16.21 13.95
C VAL A 18 7.59 16.75 13.86
N GLY A 19 6.73 16.37 14.81
CA GLY A 19 5.44 17.03 15.02
C GLY A 19 5.63 18.34 15.79
N VAL A 20 4.94 19.40 15.34
CA VAL A 20 5.01 20.72 15.98
C VAL A 20 3.60 21.16 16.37
N HIS A 21 3.44 21.45 17.66
CA HIS A 21 2.20 21.89 18.26
C HIS A 21 2.38 23.30 18.79
N GLU A 22 1.41 24.16 18.59
CA GLU A 22 1.33 25.48 19.20
C GLU A 22 0.00 25.61 19.94
N TYR A 23 0.08 25.85 21.25
CA TYR A 23 -1.05 25.98 22.13
C TYR A 23 -1.19 27.41 22.65
N SER A 24 -2.37 28.00 22.52
CA SER A 24 -2.72 29.28 23.14
C SER A 24 -3.67 29.02 24.31
N PHE A 25 -3.17 29.26 25.53
CA PHE A 25 -3.94 29.09 26.76
C PHE A 25 -4.77 30.33 27.09
N PRO A 26 -5.88 30.20 27.85
CA PRO A 26 -6.63 31.36 28.36
C PRO A 26 -5.74 32.22 29.28
N LYS A 27 -5.96 33.54 29.23
CA LYS A 27 -5.22 34.48 30.08
C LYS A 27 -5.38 34.18 31.57
N GLY A 28 -4.27 34.23 32.30
CA GLY A 28 -4.26 34.03 33.75
C GLY A 28 -4.37 32.56 34.19
N VAL A 29 -4.27 31.62 33.24
CA VAL A 29 -4.29 30.18 33.54
C VAL A 29 -2.92 29.57 33.24
N ASP A 30 -2.39 28.82 34.21
CA ASP A 30 -1.21 28.02 34.01
C ASP A 30 -1.58 26.73 33.26
N GLY A 31 -0.88 26.46 32.18
CA GLY A 31 -1.15 25.34 31.28
C GLY A 31 -0.45 24.06 31.72
N GLN A 32 -1.06 22.96 31.29
CA GLN A 32 -0.48 21.63 31.50
C GLN A 32 -0.46 20.85 30.20
N VAL A 33 0.66 20.18 29.91
CA VAL A 33 0.79 19.20 28.83
C VAL A 33 0.83 17.80 29.44
N ILE A 34 0.05 16.89 28.91
CA ILE A 34 0.02 15.48 29.31
C ILE A 34 0.70 14.66 28.21
N LEU A 35 1.65 13.82 28.60
CA LEU A 35 2.27 12.81 27.76
C LEU A 35 1.72 11.44 28.16
N ASP A 36 0.76 10.96 27.40
CA ASP A 36 0.15 9.65 27.60
C ASP A 36 0.90 8.59 26.76
N LEU A 37 1.67 7.74 27.44
CA LEU A 37 2.42 6.64 26.82
C LEU A 37 1.66 5.31 26.85
N ILE A 38 0.39 5.31 27.25
CA ILE A 38 -0.48 4.13 27.24
C ILE A 38 -1.35 4.12 25.99
N HIS A 39 -1.89 5.28 25.62
CA HIS A 39 -2.88 5.40 24.55
C HIS A 39 -2.32 4.96 23.20
N GLY A 40 -3.16 4.30 22.40
CA GLY A 40 -2.88 3.89 21.03
C GLY A 40 -4.13 3.37 20.35
N ILE A 41 -4.09 3.19 19.05
CA ILE A 41 -5.12 2.51 18.29
C ILE A 41 -5.26 1.08 18.85
N TYR A 42 -6.49 0.60 19.03
CA TYR A 42 -6.77 -0.71 19.62
C TYR A 42 -6.05 -0.92 20.97
N ASN A 43 -6.46 -0.18 21.97
CA ASN A 43 -5.92 -0.33 23.32
C ASN A 43 -6.34 -1.68 23.92
N TYR A 44 -5.36 -2.48 24.33
CA TYR A 44 -5.52 -3.71 25.07
C TYR A 44 -4.45 -3.81 26.16
N ASP A 45 -4.70 -4.63 27.15
CA ASP A 45 -3.75 -4.81 28.25
C ASP A 45 -2.47 -5.49 27.75
N GLY A 46 -1.30 -4.92 28.06
CA GLY A 46 -0.01 -5.38 27.56
C GLY A 46 0.43 -4.81 26.21
N LYS A 47 -0.34 -3.91 25.59
CA LYS A 47 0.09 -3.25 24.35
C LYS A 47 1.37 -2.43 24.55
N THR A 48 1.49 -1.66 25.61
CA THR A 48 2.74 -1.00 26.02
C THR A 48 3.55 -1.98 26.85
N LEU A 49 4.68 -2.42 26.35
CA LEU A 49 5.61 -3.33 27.04
C LEU A 49 6.42 -2.59 28.08
N TRP A 50 6.88 -1.37 27.74
CA TRP A 50 7.62 -0.49 28.62
C TRP A 50 7.66 0.93 28.06
N ALA A 51 7.76 1.93 28.95
CA ALA A 51 7.96 3.31 28.59
C ALA A 51 8.85 4.01 29.61
N GLU A 52 9.61 4.99 29.16
CA GLU A 52 10.48 5.83 29.99
C GLU A 52 10.46 7.27 29.50
N VAL A 53 10.48 8.22 30.44
CA VAL A 53 10.65 9.65 30.20
C VAL A 53 11.79 10.16 31.08
N GLN A 54 12.69 10.92 30.49
CA GLN A 54 13.78 11.63 31.19
C GLN A 54 13.66 13.12 30.95
N VAL A 55 13.66 13.91 32.05
CA VAL A 55 13.77 15.36 32.01
C VAL A 55 15.24 15.71 31.88
N ARG A 56 15.65 16.19 30.72
CA ARG A 56 17.06 16.53 30.43
C ARG A 56 17.43 17.93 30.96
N ASN A 57 16.50 18.86 30.85
CA ASN A 57 16.55 20.20 31.42
C ASN A 57 15.12 20.77 31.48
N ASP A 58 14.97 22.04 31.81
CA ASP A 58 13.67 22.70 31.98
C ASP A 58 12.85 22.88 30.70
N THR A 59 13.45 22.62 29.53
CA THR A 59 12.76 22.75 28.23
C THR A 59 12.88 21.50 27.33
N LEU A 60 13.53 20.43 27.82
CA LEU A 60 13.82 19.26 27.00
C LEU A 60 13.55 17.94 27.74
N LEU A 61 12.79 17.07 27.10
CA LEU A 61 12.58 15.69 27.50
C LEU A 61 13.15 14.74 26.42
N THR A 62 13.59 13.57 26.87
CA THR A 62 13.80 12.40 26.00
C THR A 62 13.11 11.19 26.60
N GLY A 63 12.85 10.19 25.80
CA GLY A 63 12.27 8.95 26.29
C GLY A 63 12.03 7.95 25.18
N TYR A 64 11.33 6.91 25.54
CA TYR A 64 10.91 5.89 24.58
C TYR A 64 9.64 5.18 25.03
N ARG A 65 9.00 4.54 24.07
CA ARG A 65 7.89 3.63 24.27
C ARG A 65 8.13 2.38 23.42
N ILE A 66 8.01 1.21 24.04
CA ILE A 66 8.06 -0.08 23.35
C ILE A 66 6.64 -0.63 23.36
N THR A 67 6.12 -0.97 22.19
CA THR A 67 4.77 -1.51 22.04
C THR A 67 4.77 -2.86 21.34
N ASN A 68 3.73 -3.64 21.64
CA ASN A 68 3.38 -4.87 20.96
C ASN A 68 2.14 -4.61 20.05
N GLY A 69 2.06 -5.31 18.96
CA GLY A 69 0.95 -5.19 18.00
C GLY A 69 1.33 -5.87 16.68
N TRP A 70 1.00 -5.26 15.58
CA TRP A 70 1.43 -5.70 14.25
C TRP A 70 2.96 -5.81 14.17
N ALA A 71 3.69 -4.81 14.64
CA ALA A 71 5.08 -4.99 15.02
C ALA A 71 5.12 -5.60 16.43
N ARG A 72 5.66 -6.81 16.57
CA ARG A 72 5.74 -7.51 17.87
C ARG A 72 6.54 -6.73 18.89
N THR A 73 7.54 -5.96 18.43
CA THR A 73 8.38 -5.11 19.25
C THR A 73 8.68 -3.83 18.48
N ASN A 74 7.85 -2.82 18.66
CA ASN A 74 8.03 -1.51 18.03
C ASN A 74 8.69 -0.56 19.01
N TYR A 75 9.89 -0.08 18.66
CA TYR A 75 10.66 0.92 19.43
C TYR A 75 10.36 2.32 18.89
N THR A 76 9.78 3.17 19.72
CA THR A 76 9.58 4.58 19.41
C THR A 76 10.31 5.43 20.44
N TYR A 77 11.45 5.97 20.08
CA TYR A 77 12.20 6.97 20.87
C TYR A 77 11.71 8.36 20.50
N PHE A 78 11.75 9.27 21.47
CA PHE A 78 11.34 10.65 21.24
C PHE A 78 12.28 11.66 21.94
N ALA A 79 12.31 12.87 21.37
CA ALA A 79 12.83 14.08 22.00
C ALA A 79 11.75 15.17 21.91
N ILE A 80 11.39 15.76 23.05
CA ILE A 80 10.33 16.78 23.13
C ILE A 80 10.94 18.07 23.67
N SER A 81 10.83 19.15 22.90
CA SER A 81 11.25 20.49 23.33
C SER A 81 10.05 21.41 23.52
N PHE A 82 10.15 22.27 24.53
CA PHE A 82 9.16 23.28 24.89
C PHE A 82 9.74 24.68 24.72
N SER A 83 8.90 25.63 24.28
CA SER A 83 9.30 27.04 24.13
C SER A 83 9.37 27.80 25.46
N GLN A 84 8.88 27.21 26.55
CA GLN A 84 8.88 27.76 27.89
C GLN A 84 9.43 26.74 28.87
N PRO A 85 10.07 27.19 30.00
CA PRO A 85 10.55 26.27 30.99
C PRO A 85 9.40 25.57 31.73
N ILE A 86 9.62 24.30 32.01
CA ILE A 86 8.75 23.47 32.85
C ILE A 86 8.86 24.00 34.29
N SER A 87 7.72 24.36 34.91
CA SER A 87 7.68 24.86 36.28
C SER A 87 7.51 23.72 37.30
N GLU A 88 6.78 22.68 36.92
CA GLU A 88 6.52 21.50 37.74
C GLU A 88 6.23 20.32 36.81
N TYR A 89 6.61 19.12 37.21
CA TYR A 89 6.25 17.90 36.48
C TYR A 89 6.12 16.73 37.44
N GLY A 90 5.44 15.70 36.94
CA GLY A 90 5.26 14.45 37.66
C GLY A 90 4.71 13.38 36.77
N TYR A 91 4.41 12.23 37.32
CA TYR A 91 3.83 11.12 36.58
C TYR A 91 2.90 10.26 37.44
N ALA A 92 2.07 9.50 36.75
CA ALA A 92 1.30 8.43 37.33
C ALA A 92 1.62 7.13 36.59
N ASP A 93 2.08 6.13 37.32
CA ASP A 93 2.06 4.75 36.82
C ASP A 93 0.72 4.14 37.23
N ARG A 94 -0.14 3.86 36.23
CA ARG A 94 -1.46 3.27 36.47
C ARG A 94 -1.40 1.78 36.76
N GLU A 95 -0.25 1.15 36.65
CA GLU A 95 -0.03 -0.22 37.11
C GLU A 95 0.23 -0.24 38.62
N LYS A 96 -0.73 -0.74 39.39
CA LYS A 96 -0.58 -0.89 40.84
C LYS A 96 0.30 -2.10 41.14
N ILE A 97 1.57 -1.85 41.47
CA ILE A 97 2.47 -2.88 42.01
C ILE A 97 2.29 -2.92 43.52
N ASN A 98 1.66 -3.99 44.02
CA ASN A 98 1.55 -4.24 45.45
C ASN A 98 2.80 -4.98 45.96
N TYR A 99 3.69 -4.28 46.66
CA TYR A 99 4.77 -4.93 47.39
C TYR A 99 4.23 -5.50 48.72
N LYS A 100 4.39 -6.80 48.91
CA LYS A 100 4.17 -7.42 50.22
C LYS A 100 5.37 -7.13 51.11
N GLY A 101 5.32 -6.12 51.96
CA GLY A 101 6.34 -5.78 52.92
C GLY A 101 6.32 -4.29 53.29
N GLY A 102 6.67 -3.94 54.52
CA GLY A 102 6.49 -2.62 55.10
C GLY A 102 7.52 -1.55 54.69
N TRP A 103 7.86 -1.46 53.43
CA TRP A 103 8.74 -0.40 52.93
C TRP A 103 7.89 0.77 52.46
N SER A 104 7.98 1.92 53.14
CA SER A 104 7.50 3.16 52.58
C SER A 104 8.51 3.67 51.56
N LYS A 105 8.13 3.75 50.30
CA LYS A 105 8.91 4.43 49.28
C LYS A 105 8.77 5.94 49.44
N LEU A 106 9.87 6.66 49.27
CA LEU A 106 9.81 8.10 49.05
C LEU A 106 8.90 8.38 47.85
N ASP A 107 8.08 9.42 47.94
CA ASP A 107 7.26 9.89 46.84
C ASP A 107 8.18 10.40 45.72
N GLN A 108 8.22 9.65 44.62
CA GLN A 108 9.03 9.98 43.43
C GLN A 108 8.17 10.50 42.29
N TYR A 109 6.86 10.74 42.53
CA TYR A 109 5.94 11.12 41.50
C TYR A 109 5.99 12.60 41.13
N HIS A 110 6.68 13.42 41.90
CA HIS A 110 6.84 14.85 41.64
C HIS A 110 8.30 15.21 41.41
N ASN A 111 8.58 15.92 40.30
CA ASN A 111 9.89 16.46 39.94
C ASN A 111 11.05 15.45 40.00
N PHE A 112 10.77 14.18 39.83
CA PHE A 112 11.80 13.17 39.70
C PHE A 112 12.25 13.08 38.23
N PRO A 113 13.55 13.22 37.90
CA PRO A 113 13.99 13.44 36.52
C PRO A 113 13.84 12.24 35.60
N ALA A 114 13.66 11.02 36.11
CA ALA A 114 13.45 9.81 35.36
C ALA A 114 12.19 9.09 35.83
N MET A 115 11.28 8.77 34.89
CA MET A 115 10.01 8.14 35.11
C MET A 115 9.90 6.94 34.20
N ALA A 116 9.49 5.77 34.71
CA ALA A 116 9.35 4.57 33.89
C ALA A 116 8.20 3.69 34.38
N GLY A 117 7.61 2.91 33.47
CA GLY A 117 6.56 1.97 33.79
C GLY A 117 5.84 1.46 32.55
N ARG A 118 4.93 0.48 32.73
CA ARG A 118 4.11 -0.06 31.64
C ARG A 118 2.88 0.81 31.34
N LYS A 119 2.36 1.51 32.37
CA LYS A 119 1.15 2.34 32.26
C LYS A 119 1.46 3.79 32.64
N LEU A 120 2.51 4.33 32.01
CA LEU A 120 3.07 5.64 32.33
C LEU A 120 2.30 6.77 31.66
N VAL A 121 1.84 7.72 32.48
CA VAL A 121 1.32 9.03 32.03
C VAL A 121 2.10 10.11 32.77
N ALA A 122 2.79 10.97 32.04
CA ALA A 122 3.52 12.10 32.59
C ALA A 122 2.78 13.42 32.35
N TRP A 123 2.99 14.41 33.21
CA TRP A 123 2.41 15.74 33.07
C TRP A 123 3.49 16.80 33.35
N PHE A 124 3.37 17.93 32.66
CA PHE A 124 4.29 19.05 32.72
C PHE A 124 3.51 20.35 32.79
N LYS A 125 3.77 21.20 33.79
CA LYS A 125 3.14 22.51 33.97
C LYS A 125 4.03 23.64 33.49
N PHE A 126 3.37 24.68 32.98
CA PHE A 126 4.04 25.87 32.41
C PHE A 126 3.38 27.15 32.93
N ALA A 127 4.15 28.21 33.16
CA ALA A 127 3.65 29.51 33.63
C ALA A 127 2.94 30.31 32.52
N THR A 128 1.99 29.68 31.83
CA THR A 128 1.25 30.27 30.68
C THR A 128 0.30 31.40 31.07
N SER A 129 0.02 31.58 32.35
CA SER A 129 -0.69 32.76 32.88
C SER A 129 0.03 34.07 32.54
N ARG A 130 1.37 34.04 32.39
CA ARG A 130 2.22 35.19 32.03
C ARG A 130 2.51 35.27 30.54
N ASN A 131 2.72 34.13 29.88
CA ASN A 131 2.92 34.01 28.45
C ASN A 131 2.03 32.87 27.91
N PRO A 132 0.88 33.16 27.30
CA PRO A 132 -0.14 32.15 26.97
C PRO A 132 0.25 31.21 25.83
N GLU A 133 1.29 31.51 25.07
CA GLU A 133 1.70 30.70 23.89
C GLU A 133 2.75 29.67 24.30
N LEU A 134 2.49 28.39 24.01
CA LEU A 134 3.43 27.29 24.22
C LEU A 134 3.61 26.50 22.93
N THR A 135 4.84 26.47 22.43
CA THR A 135 5.20 25.59 21.30
C THR A 135 5.83 24.31 21.85
N VAL A 136 5.38 23.16 21.36
CA VAL A 136 5.89 21.83 21.67
C VAL A 136 6.37 21.17 20.39
N LYS A 137 7.60 20.70 20.33
CA LYS A 137 8.18 19.99 19.18
C LYS A 137 8.53 18.57 19.61
N VAL A 138 7.96 17.59 18.91
CA VAL A 138 8.08 16.15 19.22
C VAL A 138 8.79 15.46 18.06
N ALA A 139 10.07 15.16 18.22
CA ALA A 139 10.83 14.37 17.27
C ALA A 139 10.76 12.89 17.60
N LEU A 140 10.64 12.04 16.60
CA LEU A 140 10.61 10.59 16.72
C LEU A 140 11.86 9.96 16.09
N SER A 141 12.25 8.79 16.60
CA SER A 141 13.31 7.93 16.05
C SER A 141 13.05 6.48 16.40
N ALA A 142 13.48 5.57 15.52
CA ALA A 142 13.50 4.14 15.80
C ALA A 142 14.85 3.64 16.33
N THR A 143 15.90 4.50 16.28
CA THR A 143 17.27 4.08 16.61
C THR A 143 17.67 4.39 18.04
N GLY A 144 17.17 5.49 18.61
CA GLY A 144 17.49 5.90 19.97
C GLY A 144 17.12 7.36 20.29
N ALA A 145 17.25 7.75 21.55
CA ALA A 145 17.02 9.12 21.98
C ALA A 145 17.96 10.13 21.27
N GLU A 146 19.19 9.74 20.99
CA GLU A 146 20.16 10.58 20.26
C GLU A 146 19.74 10.78 18.79
N GLY A 147 19.13 9.75 18.15
CA GLY A 147 18.51 9.89 16.83
C GLY A 147 17.39 10.92 16.84
N ALA A 148 16.48 10.83 17.83
CA ALA A 148 15.40 11.80 17.99
C ALA A 148 15.91 13.23 18.24
N LEU A 149 16.97 13.40 19.01
CA LEU A 149 17.62 14.71 19.21
C LEU A 149 18.21 15.28 17.92
N LYS A 150 18.86 14.44 17.10
CA LYS A 150 19.38 14.86 15.78
C LYS A 150 18.25 15.26 14.84
N ASN A 151 17.15 14.48 14.80
CA ASN A 151 15.97 14.80 14.00
C ASN A 151 15.36 16.14 14.43
N LEU A 152 15.21 16.37 15.74
CA LEU A 152 14.72 17.63 16.30
C LEU A 152 15.61 18.82 15.89
N ALA A 153 16.93 18.64 16.01
CA ALA A 153 17.91 19.68 15.69
C ALA A 153 17.90 20.04 14.20
N ALA A 154 17.88 19.05 13.33
CA ALA A 154 17.96 19.25 11.89
C ALA A 154 16.67 19.83 11.29
N GLU A 155 15.50 19.36 11.73
CA GLU A 155 14.24 19.69 11.07
C GLU A 155 13.48 20.86 11.70
N ALA A 156 13.59 21.07 13.01
CA ALA A 156 12.75 22.02 13.73
C ALA A 156 13.47 23.03 14.62
N SER A 157 14.79 22.88 14.91
CA SER A 157 15.50 23.81 15.77
C SER A 157 15.60 25.19 15.14
N GLY A 158 15.36 26.25 15.94
CA GLY A 158 15.43 27.63 15.49
C GLY A 158 14.27 28.08 14.59
N LYS A 159 13.33 27.20 14.22
CA LYS A 159 12.17 27.55 13.37
C LYS A 159 10.93 27.82 14.21
N SER A 160 10.14 28.80 13.83
CA SER A 160 8.79 29.04 14.36
C SER A 160 7.78 28.03 13.80
N PHE A 161 6.59 27.95 14.43
CA PHE A 161 5.47 27.17 13.92
C PHE A 161 5.11 27.58 12.48
N ASP A 162 4.97 28.89 12.22
CA ASP A 162 4.57 29.41 10.89
C ASP A 162 5.60 29.10 9.80
N GLN A 163 6.90 29.11 10.13
CA GLN A 163 7.94 28.69 9.17
C GLN A 163 7.79 27.22 8.79
N ILE A 164 7.62 26.33 9.79
CA ILE A 164 7.46 24.90 9.53
C ILE A 164 6.15 24.62 8.78
N ALA A 165 5.05 25.29 9.13
CA ALA A 165 3.79 25.17 8.43
C ALA A 165 3.87 25.60 6.95
N ALA A 166 4.60 26.71 6.68
CA ALA A 166 4.81 27.17 5.31
C ALA A 166 5.71 26.19 4.51
N GLU A 167 6.77 25.65 5.13
CA GLU A 167 7.63 24.63 4.51
C GLU A 167 6.82 23.35 4.19
N ALA A 168 5.97 22.88 5.11
CA ALA A 168 5.10 21.73 4.91
C ALA A 168 4.08 21.96 3.77
N THR A 169 3.44 23.13 3.76
CA THR A 169 2.52 23.52 2.67
C THR A 169 3.23 23.51 1.32
N SER A 170 4.41 24.13 1.24
CA SER A 170 5.18 24.16 -0.02
C SER A 170 5.61 22.78 -0.49
N ALA A 171 5.99 21.89 0.46
CA ALA A 171 6.34 20.50 0.14
C ALA A 171 5.15 19.75 -0.46
N TRP A 172 3.98 19.83 0.16
CA TRP A 172 2.76 19.20 -0.37
C TRP A 172 2.28 19.80 -1.68
N GLU A 173 2.33 21.12 -1.84
CA GLU A 173 2.00 21.77 -3.11
C GLU A 173 2.90 21.27 -4.25
N LYS A 174 4.21 21.12 -4.01
CA LYS A 174 5.15 20.57 -4.98
C LYS A 174 4.78 19.14 -5.38
N GLU A 175 4.44 18.28 -4.41
CA GLU A 175 4.09 16.89 -4.68
C GLU A 175 2.75 16.76 -5.42
N LEU A 176 1.72 17.48 -4.95
CA LEU A 176 0.36 17.39 -5.51
C LEU A 176 0.23 18.09 -6.87
N SER A 177 1.01 19.15 -7.14
CA SER A 177 1.00 19.86 -8.44
C SER A 177 1.66 19.07 -9.59
N GLN A 178 2.24 17.92 -9.32
CA GLN A 178 2.80 17.06 -10.38
C GLN A 178 1.74 16.62 -11.39
N ILE A 179 0.48 16.45 -10.94
CA ILE A 179 -0.65 16.11 -11.81
C ILE A 179 -1.72 17.16 -11.66
N GLU A 180 -1.96 17.91 -12.73
CA GLU A 180 -3.01 18.92 -12.82
C GLU A 180 -4.22 18.33 -13.55
N ILE A 181 -5.42 18.49 -13.01
CA ILE A 181 -6.66 17.98 -13.61
C ILE A 181 -7.69 19.07 -13.85
N GLN A 182 -8.58 18.84 -14.83
CA GLN A 182 -9.82 19.59 -14.99
C GLN A 182 -11.00 18.72 -14.55
N GLY A 183 -11.88 19.29 -13.75
CA GLY A 183 -13.06 18.62 -13.20
C GLY A 183 -13.82 19.53 -12.24
N THR A 184 -14.92 19.03 -11.71
CA THR A 184 -15.68 19.68 -10.64
C THR A 184 -14.87 19.75 -9.35
N GLU A 185 -15.32 20.55 -8.39
CA GLU A 185 -14.63 20.65 -7.08
C GLU A 185 -14.64 19.31 -6.32
N ASP A 186 -15.68 18.51 -6.46
CA ASP A 186 -15.76 17.18 -5.84
C ASP A 186 -14.80 16.19 -6.51
N GLU A 187 -14.69 16.19 -7.85
CA GLU A 187 -13.72 15.39 -8.59
C GLU A 187 -12.28 15.77 -8.23
N LYS A 188 -11.98 17.06 -8.10
CA LYS A 188 -10.67 17.54 -7.64
C LYS A 188 -10.38 17.10 -6.20
N ARG A 189 -11.37 17.19 -5.30
CA ARG A 189 -11.23 16.75 -3.91
C ARG A 189 -10.90 15.26 -3.85
N MET A 190 -11.65 14.41 -4.54
CA MET A 190 -11.37 12.97 -4.61
C MET A 190 -9.97 12.70 -5.18
N PHE A 191 -9.62 13.35 -6.29
CA PHE A 191 -8.34 13.12 -6.97
C PHE A 191 -7.15 13.50 -6.10
N TYR A 192 -7.13 14.73 -5.56
CA TYR A 192 -5.99 15.19 -4.76
C TYR A 192 -5.92 14.54 -3.37
N THR A 193 -7.05 14.10 -2.81
CA THR A 193 -7.06 13.27 -1.61
C THR A 193 -6.44 11.89 -1.91
N SER A 194 -6.81 11.26 -3.01
CA SER A 194 -6.19 9.99 -3.42
C SER A 194 -4.70 10.16 -3.73
N LEU A 195 -4.30 11.23 -4.41
CA LEU A 195 -2.89 11.54 -4.66
C LEU A 195 -2.11 11.77 -3.35
N TYR A 196 -2.73 12.41 -2.36
CA TYR A 196 -2.15 12.54 -1.01
C TYR A 196 -2.00 11.18 -0.33
N HIS A 197 -2.99 10.29 -0.40
CA HIS A 197 -2.95 8.97 0.22
C HIS A 197 -1.81 8.10 -0.32
N THR A 198 -1.50 8.14 -1.63
CA THR A 198 -0.36 7.40 -2.22
C THR A 198 1.00 7.83 -1.67
N MET A 199 1.07 8.88 -0.86
CA MET A 199 2.31 9.41 -0.29
C MET A 199 2.42 9.26 1.23
N ILE A 200 1.40 8.68 1.89
CA ILE A 200 1.39 8.50 3.35
C ILE A 200 2.17 7.25 3.75
N ASN A 201 1.93 6.15 3.06
CA ASN A 201 2.58 4.86 3.27
C ASN A 201 3.00 4.26 1.92
N PRO A 202 4.11 3.51 1.90
CA PRO A 202 5.10 3.25 2.95
C PRO A 202 5.75 4.52 3.50
N SER A 203 6.10 4.49 4.80
CA SER A 203 6.62 5.65 5.55
C SER A 203 8.14 5.62 5.67
N VAL A 204 8.77 6.80 5.68
CA VAL A 204 10.20 6.94 5.99
C VAL A 204 10.49 6.38 7.38
N TYR A 205 11.43 5.45 7.49
CA TYR A 205 11.86 4.81 8.72
C TYR A 205 13.36 4.89 8.90
N MET A 206 13.85 6.13 8.98
CA MET A 206 15.27 6.46 9.02
C MET A 206 15.46 7.83 9.66
N ASP A 207 16.48 7.98 10.51
CA ASP A 207 16.90 9.26 11.09
C ASP A 207 17.62 10.15 10.06
N VAL A 208 17.76 11.43 10.34
CA VAL A 208 18.41 12.40 9.43
C VAL A 208 19.88 12.08 9.15
N ASP A 209 20.54 11.28 9.98
CA ASP A 209 21.91 10.81 9.76
C ASP A 209 21.99 9.48 8.98
N GLY A 210 20.87 9.02 8.43
CA GLY A 210 20.79 7.80 7.62
C GLY A 210 20.70 6.51 8.41
N LYS A 211 20.58 6.57 9.74
CA LYS A 211 20.45 5.37 10.57
C LYS A 211 19.01 4.89 10.65
N TYR A 212 18.82 3.57 10.66
CA TYR A 212 17.52 2.93 10.84
C TYR A 212 17.66 1.61 11.61
N ARG A 213 16.55 1.11 12.13
CA ARG A 213 16.50 -0.22 12.76
C ARG A 213 16.10 -1.27 11.72
N GLY A 214 16.94 -2.31 11.56
CA GLY A 214 16.70 -3.42 10.63
C GLY A 214 15.78 -4.51 11.20
N LEU A 215 15.43 -5.50 10.37
CA LEU A 215 14.61 -6.67 10.79
C LEU A 215 15.31 -7.58 11.79
N ASP A 216 16.62 -7.50 11.92
CA ASP A 216 17.43 -8.12 12.99
C ASP A 216 17.40 -7.33 14.31
N HIS A 217 16.66 -6.23 14.36
CA HIS A 217 16.61 -5.25 15.45
C HIS A 217 17.92 -4.48 15.70
N GLU A 218 18.95 -4.68 14.89
CA GLU A 218 20.19 -3.89 14.96
C GLU A 218 20.05 -2.54 14.26
N ILE A 219 20.99 -1.63 14.53
CA ILE A 219 21.02 -0.32 13.90
C ILE A 219 21.94 -0.36 12.69
N HIS A 220 21.36 -0.09 11.54
CA HIS A 220 22.06 -0.03 10.26
C HIS A 220 22.20 1.40 9.75
N GLN A 221 23.08 1.58 8.77
CA GLN A 221 23.28 2.81 8.01
C GLN A 221 22.76 2.59 6.59
N ALA A 222 21.78 3.39 6.16
CA ALA A 222 21.38 3.42 4.75
C ALA A 222 22.47 4.12 3.93
N ASP A 223 22.95 3.45 2.90
CA ASP A 223 23.96 3.97 1.99
C ASP A 223 23.36 4.16 0.58
N GLY A 224 23.10 5.41 0.23
CA GLY A 224 22.57 5.78 -1.08
C GLY A 224 21.07 5.58 -1.27
N PHE A 225 20.30 5.26 -0.22
CA PHE A 225 18.83 5.15 -0.27
C PHE A 225 18.18 5.67 1.02
N THR A 226 16.88 5.97 0.94
CA THR A 226 16.03 6.24 2.10
C THR A 226 15.34 4.95 2.52
N ASN A 227 15.49 4.56 3.80
CA ASN A 227 14.82 3.36 4.29
C ASN A 227 13.35 3.64 4.63
N TYR A 228 12.47 2.74 4.16
CA TYR A 228 11.03 2.77 4.35
C TYR A 228 10.51 1.60 5.19
N THR A 229 9.31 1.74 5.73
CA THR A 229 8.58 0.71 6.46
C THR A 229 7.08 0.78 6.15
N VAL A 230 6.31 -0.18 6.66
CA VAL A 230 4.88 -0.38 6.39
C VAL A 230 4.68 -0.82 4.94
N PHE A 231 5.19 -2.01 4.65
CA PHE A 231 5.03 -2.63 3.33
C PHE A 231 3.88 -3.66 3.38
N SER A 232 2.72 -3.30 2.88
CA SER A 232 1.59 -4.20 2.64
C SER A 232 1.65 -4.70 1.20
N LEU A 233 2.54 -5.67 0.93
CA LEU A 233 2.93 -6.00 -0.44
C LEU A 233 1.88 -6.78 -1.22
N TRP A 234 0.99 -7.52 -0.54
CA TRP A 234 -0.17 -8.16 -1.14
C TRP A 234 -1.09 -7.17 -1.87
N ASP A 235 -1.15 -5.95 -1.36
CA ASP A 235 -1.97 -4.86 -1.87
C ASP A 235 -1.18 -4.01 -2.86
N THR A 236 -0.07 -3.43 -2.41
CA THR A 236 0.63 -2.31 -3.08
C THR A 236 1.36 -2.71 -4.37
N TYR A 237 1.69 -4.00 -4.58
CA TYR A 237 2.30 -4.45 -5.84
C TYR A 237 1.39 -4.19 -7.06
N ARG A 238 0.05 -4.11 -6.85
CA ARG A 238 -0.95 -4.09 -7.92
C ARG A 238 -1.03 -2.74 -8.63
N ALA A 239 -1.06 -1.63 -7.88
CA ALA A 239 -1.10 -0.29 -8.45
C ALA A 239 -0.18 0.72 -7.77
N GLU A 240 0.01 0.66 -6.45
CA GLU A 240 0.79 1.67 -5.72
C GLU A 240 2.26 1.69 -6.18
N HIS A 241 2.98 0.54 -6.17
CA HIS A 241 4.35 0.48 -6.69
C HIS A 241 4.44 0.81 -8.19
N PRO A 242 3.56 0.30 -9.08
CA PRO A 242 3.49 0.76 -10.47
C PRO A 242 3.25 2.27 -10.63
N PHE A 243 2.46 2.88 -9.73
CA PHE A 243 2.24 4.32 -9.69
C PHE A 243 3.53 5.06 -9.30
N LEU A 244 4.19 4.61 -8.23
CA LEU A 244 5.45 5.19 -7.77
C LEU A 244 6.56 5.04 -8.83
N ALA A 245 6.68 3.87 -9.47
CA ALA A 245 7.64 3.66 -10.56
C ALA A 245 7.45 4.64 -11.74
N LEU A 246 6.20 5.04 -12.04
CA LEU A 246 5.90 5.97 -13.12
C LEU A 246 6.07 7.44 -12.70
N PHE A 247 5.65 7.81 -11.50
CA PHE A 247 5.54 9.21 -11.07
C PHE A 247 6.60 9.61 -10.03
N LYS A 248 7.16 8.66 -9.27
CA LYS A 248 8.12 8.87 -8.18
C LYS A 248 9.22 7.79 -8.20
N PRO A 249 9.92 7.57 -9.32
CA PRO A 249 10.84 6.43 -9.49
C PRO A 249 11.96 6.39 -8.43
N ASP A 250 12.47 7.54 -7.98
CA ASP A 250 13.50 7.58 -6.93
C ASP A 250 12.96 7.03 -5.59
N ARG A 251 11.69 7.33 -5.27
CA ARG A 251 11.05 6.81 -4.05
C ARG A 251 10.81 5.31 -4.15
N ASP A 252 10.31 4.83 -5.29
CA ASP A 252 10.09 3.39 -5.51
C ASP A 252 11.40 2.60 -5.49
N ARG A 253 12.47 3.14 -6.10
CA ARG A 253 13.83 2.58 -5.99
C ARG A 253 14.27 2.45 -4.54
N ASP A 254 14.11 3.49 -3.73
CA ASP A 254 14.49 3.47 -2.32
C ASP A 254 13.66 2.47 -1.50
N MET A 255 12.39 2.26 -1.85
CA MET A 255 11.55 1.22 -1.24
C MET A 255 12.02 -0.19 -1.64
N VAL A 256 12.41 -0.41 -2.90
CA VAL A 256 12.99 -1.68 -3.35
C VAL A 256 14.32 -1.96 -2.65
N GLU A 257 15.21 -0.96 -2.51
CA GLU A 257 16.44 -1.09 -1.73
C GLU A 257 16.16 -1.40 -0.25
N SER A 258 15.10 -0.83 0.33
CA SER A 258 14.65 -1.18 1.68
C SER A 258 14.21 -2.64 1.78
N MET A 259 13.50 -3.18 0.77
CA MET A 259 13.10 -4.59 0.73
C MET A 259 14.31 -5.52 0.60
N LEU A 260 15.30 -5.15 -0.21
CA LEU A 260 16.55 -5.89 -0.33
C LEU A 260 17.38 -5.83 0.96
N ALA A 261 17.42 -4.69 1.65
CA ALA A 261 18.04 -4.57 2.96
C ALA A 261 17.33 -5.45 4.02
N HIS A 262 16.00 -5.52 3.99
CA HIS A 262 15.22 -6.42 4.85
C HIS A 262 15.56 -7.90 4.58
N TYR A 263 15.72 -8.28 3.31
CA TYR A 263 16.17 -9.64 2.93
C TYR A 263 17.56 -9.96 3.51
N ASP A 264 18.52 -9.06 3.41
CA ASP A 264 19.88 -9.26 3.91
C ASP A 264 19.92 -9.35 5.45
N GLN A 265 19.07 -8.57 6.15
CA GLN A 265 19.01 -8.50 7.62
C GLN A 265 18.16 -9.62 8.23
N ASN A 266 17.27 -10.22 7.45
CA ASN A 266 16.45 -11.34 7.91
C ASN A 266 17.28 -12.62 7.90
N VAL A 267 17.42 -13.26 9.07
CA VAL A 267 18.14 -14.55 9.22
C VAL A 267 17.62 -15.65 8.31
N LEU A 268 16.37 -15.55 7.85
CA LEU A 268 15.75 -16.48 6.92
C LEU A 268 16.06 -16.16 5.45
N HIS A 269 16.70 -15.03 5.16
CA HIS A 269 16.92 -14.52 3.80
C HIS A 269 15.65 -14.60 2.95
N PHE A 270 14.59 -13.98 3.44
CA PHE A 270 13.28 -13.94 2.82
C PHE A 270 12.87 -12.47 2.61
N LEU A 271 12.44 -12.13 1.39
CA LEU A 271 11.93 -10.80 1.09
C LEU A 271 10.68 -10.49 1.94
N PRO A 272 10.42 -9.22 2.29
CA PRO A 272 9.28 -8.89 3.15
C PRO A 272 7.95 -9.29 2.52
N VAL A 273 7.00 -9.68 3.38
CA VAL A 273 5.59 -9.93 3.04
C VAL A 273 4.74 -8.76 3.54
N TRP A 274 4.84 -8.49 4.84
CA TRP A 274 4.18 -7.38 5.50
C TRP A 274 5.08 -6.81 6.61
N SER A 275 6.19 -6.17 6.25
CA SER A 275 7.13 -5.63 7.23
C SER A 275 6.62 -4.31 7.81
N HIS A 276 6.72 -4.18 9.14
CA HIS A 276 6.23 -3.05 9.90
C HIS A 276 7.17 -2.70 11.07
N CYS A 277 7.82 -1.54 11.01
CA CYS A 277 8.68 -1.01 12.07
C CYS A 277 9.70 -2.05 12.57
N ALA A 278 10.57 -2.53 11.69
CA ALA A 278 11.60 -3.54 11.96
C ALA A 278 11.06 -4.92 12.42
N ASN A 279 9.85 -5.25 12.03
CA ASN A 279 9.26 -6.57 12.26
C ASN A 279 8.60 -7.08 10.99
N GLU A 280 8.64 -8.39 10.79
CA GLU A 280 7.84 -9.07 9.78
C GLU A 280 6.66 -9.77 10.46
N ASN A 281 5.44 -9.52 10.00
CA ASN A 281 4.25 -10.11 10.61
C ASN A 281 3.59 -11.21 9.76
N TRP A 282 4.07 -11.45 8.52
CA TRP A 282 3.62 -12.52 7.64
C TRP A 282 2.13 -12.45 7.29
N CYS A 283 1.55 -11.25 7.29
CA CYS A 283 0.15 -11.06 6.96
C CYS A 283 -0.08 -11.32 5.47
N MET A 284 -1.24 -11.86 5.13
CA MET A 284 -1.69 -12.21 3.78
C MET A 284 -0.90 -13.36 3.12
N SER A 285 -1.12 -13.58 1.84
CA SER A 285 -0.50 -14.64 1.04
C SER A 285 0.44 -14.06 -0.02
N GLY A 286 1.10 -14.93 -0.76
CA GLY A 286 2.09 -14.53 -1.76
C GLY A 286 3.46 -14.18 -1.17
N TYR A 287 4.40 -13.86 -2.05
CA TYR A 287 5.70 -13.26 -1.72
C TYR A 287 5.93 -12.02 -2.61
N HIS A 288 4.98 -11.10 -2.53
CA HIS A 288 4.77 -10.05 -3.51
C HIS A 288 5.80 -8.90 -3.51
N ALA A 289 6.83 -8.94 -2.67
CA ALA A 289 8.04 -8.16 -2.92
C ALA A 289 8.66 -8.53 -4.27
N VAL A 290 8.53 -9.79 -4.69
CA VAL A 290 9.08 -10.32 -5.94
C VAL A 290 8.51 -9.60 -7.17
N PRO A 291 7.18 -9.47 -7.38
CA PRO A 291 6.65 -8.66 -8.47
C PRO A 291 6.99 -7.17 -8.36
N VAL A 292 7.16 -6.60 -7.16
CA VAL A 292 7.61 -5.20 -7.01
C VAL A 292 9.04 -5.02 -7.54
N LEU A 293 9.97 -5.90 -7.16
CA LEU A 293 11.34 -5.88 -7.68
C LEU A 293 11.36 -6.07 -9.20
N ALA A 294 10.57 -7.02 -9.72
CA ALA A 294 10.46 -7.29 -11.15
C ALA A 294 9.90 -6.09 -11.93
N ASP A 295 8.89 -5.40 -11.38
CA ASP A 295 8.28 -4.23 -11.98
C ASP A 295 9.27 -3.06 -12.06
N ALA A 296 9.99 -2.79 -10.97
CA ALA A 296 11.03 -1.78 -10.90
C ALA A 296 12.15 -2.04 -11.93
N ILE A 297 12.64 -3.28 -12.04
CA ILE A 297 13.66 -3.67 -13.01
C ILE A 297 13.14 -3.52 -14.44
N THR A 298 11.92 -3.98 -14.72
CA THR A 298 11.30 -3.91 -16.06
C THR A 298 11.12 -2.46 -16.52
N LYS A 299 10.81 -1.56 -15.58
CA LYS A 299 10.62 -0.13 -15.82
C LYS A 299 11.92 0.68 -15.79
N GLY A 300 13.06 0.01 -15.62
CA GLY A 300 14.38 0.62 -15.74
C GLY A 300 14.84 1.43 -14.53
N LEU A 301 14.30 1.17 -13.35
CA LEU A 301 14.83 1.72 -12.12
C LEU A 301 16.24 1.18 -11.85
N ASP A 302 17.09 2.01 -11.25
CA ASP A 302 18.49 1.68 -10.95
C ASP A 302 18.57 0.73 -9.74
N ILE A 303 18.36 -0.55 -10.01
CA ILE A 303 18.38 -1.66 -9.04
C ILE A 303 19.45 -2.66 -9.45
N ASP A 304 20.22 -3.18 -8.49
CA ASP A 304 21.13 -4.31 -8.71
C ASP A 304 20.31 -5.56 -9.09
N ARG A 305 20.28 -5.85 -10.39
CA ARG A 305 19.46 -6.91 -10.97
C ARG A 305 19.88 -8.30 -10.51
N ASP A 306 21.18 -8.54 -10.34
CA ASP A 306 21.68 -9.85 -9.94
C ASP A 306 21.34 -10.14 -8.48
N ARG A 307 21.54 -9.17 -7.58
CA ARG A 307 21.13 -9.23 -6.17
C ARG A 307 19.61 -9.40 -6.03
N ALA A 308 18.84 -8.64 -6.80
CA ALA A 308 17.38 -8.75 -6.80
C ALA A 308 16.92 -10.14 -7.25
N LEU A 309 17.46 -10.67 -8.37
CA LEU A 309 17.12 -12.01 -8.86
C LEU A 309 17.51 -13.11 -7.86
N GLU A 310 18.66 -12.99 -7.19
CA GLU A 310 19.07 -13.91 -6.13
C GLU A 310 18.07 -13.90 -4.96
N ALA A 311 17.67 -12.72 -4.47
CA ALA A 311 16.70 -12.57 -3.39
C ALA A 311 15.32 -13.13 -3.76
N MET A 312 14.85 -12.87 -4.99
CA MET A 312 13.59 -13.39 -5.52
C MET A 312 13.60 -14.94 -5.59
N VAL A 313 14.67 -15.53 -6.14
CA VAL A 313 14.83 -16.99 -6.25
C VAL A 313 14.92 -17.64 -4.88
N THR A 314 15.68 -17.06 -3.96
CA THR A 314 15.85 -17.61 -2.59
C THR A 314 14.52 -17.57 -1.84
N THR A 315 13.79 -16.47 -1.90
CA THR A 315 12.46 -16.31 -1.31
C THR A 315 11.50 -17.37 -1.82
N SER A 316 11.43 -17.59 -3.14
CA SER A 316 10.51 -18.54 -3.78
C SER A 316 10.84 -20.03 -3.51
N LYS A 317 11.98 -20.32 -2.85
CA LYS A 317 12.41 -21.66 -2.48
C LYS A 317 12.33 -21.96 -0.98
N ALA A 318 11.76 -21.05 -0.20
CA ALA A 318 11.60 -21.22 1.25
C ALA A 318 10.48 -22.23 1.58
N ASP A 319 10.84 -23.48 1.71
CA ASP A 319 9.91 -24.62 1.87
C ASP A 319 9.07 -24.58 3.17
N TRP A 320 9.52 -23.83 4.15
CA TRP A 320 8.81 -23.58 5.42
C TRP A 320 7.67 -22.56 5.31
N TYR A 321 7.64 -21.73 4.25
CA TYR A 321 6.66 -20.64 4.13
C TYR A 321 5.35 -21.15 3.53
N ALA A 322 4.24 -20.91 4.20
CA ALA A 322 2.83 -21.00 3.78
C ALA A 322 2.51 -22.02 2.66
N GLY A 323 3.00 -23.26 2.82
CA GLY A 323 2.77 -24.37 1.87
C GLY A 323 3.65 -24.33 0.61
N LEU A 324 4.67 -23.47 0.55
CA LEU A 324 5.54 -23.31 -0.61
C LEU A 324 6.36 -24.61 -0.90
N GLY A 325 6.75 -25.36 0.14
CA GLY A 325 7.39 -26.67 -0.04
C GLY A 325 6.50 -27.67 -0.80
N GLU A 326 5.21 -27.70 -0.48
CA GLU A 326 4.24 -28.56 -1.19
C GLU A 326 3.96 -28.02 -2.61
N TYR A 327 3.87 -26.72 -2.77
CA TYR A 327 3.72 -26.07 -4.06
C TYR A 327 4.86 -26.44 -5.03
N MET A 328 6.12 -26.39 -4.57
CA MET A 328 7.27 -26.81 -5.38
C MET A 328 7.22 -28.28 -5.77
N ARG A 329 6.73 -29.13 -4.87
CA ARG A 329 6.70 -30.59 -5.07
C ARG A 329 5.51 -31.06 -5.91
N LEU A 330 4.32 -30.48 -5.72
CA LEU A 330 3.06 -30.92 -6.33
C LEU A 330 2.61 -30.05 -7.51
N GLY A 331 3.16 -28.83 -7.60
CA GLY A 331 2.68 -27.80 -8.54
C GLY A 331 1.43 -27.07 -8.04
N TYR A 332 1.03 -27.25 -6.78
CA TYR A 332 -0.04 -26.52 -6.10
C TYR A 332 0.09 -26.67 -4.59
N VAL A 333 -0.54 -25.77 -3.84
CA VAL A 333 -0.67 -25.87 -2.37
C VAL A 333 -1.89 -26.73 -2.05
N PRO A 334 -1.77 -27.81 -1.22
CA PRO A 334 -2.90 -28.65 -0.87
C PRO A 334 -3.76 -28.05 0.25
N TYR A 335 -5.08 -28.16 0.12
CA TYR A 335 -6.07 -27.61 1.03
C TYR A 335 -6.03 -28.24 2.44
N ASP A 336 -5.65 -29.52 2.55
CA ASP A 336 -5.46 -30.21 3.83
C ASP A 336 -4.19 -29.77 4.58
N LYS A 337 -3.38 -28.89 3.99
CA LYS A 337 -2.18 -28.29 4.61
C LYS A 337 -2.39 -26.80 4.93
N ILE A 338 -2.98 -26.06 4.01
CA ILE A 338 -3.16 -24.60 4.11
C ILE A 338 -4.61 -24.26 3.74
N SER A 339 -5.32 -23.58 4.63
CA SER A 339 -6.73 -23.23 4.45
C SER A 339 -6.99 -22.25 3.27
N THR A 340 -5.96 -21.53 2.82
CA THR A 340 -6.00 -20.56 1.71
C THR A 340 -5.33 -21.10 0.44
N ALA A 341 -5.27 -22.42 0.29
CA ALA A 341 -4.46 -23.16 -0.69
C ALA A 341 -4.63 -22.74 -2.15
N ALA A 342 -5.87 -22.46 -2.57
CA ALA A 342 -6.14 -22.10 -3.95
C ALA A 342 -5.60 -20.70 -4.27
N SER A 343 -5.87 -19.70 -3.41
CA SER A 343 -5.31 -18.35 -3.59
C SER A 343 -3.78 -18.37 -3.54
N ASN A 344 -3.16 -19.10 -2.58
CA ASN A 344 -1.70 -19.22 -2.53
C ASN A 344 -1.13 -19.78 -3.84
N THR A 345 -1.78 -20.79 -4.43
CA THR A 345 -1.30 -21.38 -5.70
C THR A 345 -1.37 -20.38 -6.85
N LEU A 346 -2.47 -19.63 -6.94
CA LEU A 346 -2.68 -18.61 -7.97
C LEU A 346 -1.63 -17.49 -7.84
N GLU A 347 -1.44 -16.98 -6.65
CA GLU A 347 -0.53 -15.88 -6.36
C GLU A 347 0.93 -16.29 -6.53
N TYR A 348 1.36 -17.44 -6.02
CA TYR A 348 2.72 -17.95 -6.22
C TYR A 348 3.06 -18.15 -7.71
N SER A 349 2.10 -18.60 -8.52
CA SER A 349 2.36 -18.77 -9.94
C SER A 349 2.54 -17.46 -10.70
N TYR A 350 1.93 -16.39 -10.21
CA TYR A 350 2.16 -15.05 -10.73
C TYR A 350 3.52 -14.50 -10.25
N ASP A 351 3.86 -14.66 -8.97
CA ASP A 351 5.17 -14.28 -8.44
C ASP A 351 6.29 -14.99 -9.22
N ASP A 352 6.15 -16.29 -9.47
CA ASP A 352 7.08 -17.09 -10.28
C ASP A 352 7.20 -16.61 -11.73
N TRP A 353 6.11 -16.13 -12.33
CA TRP A 353 6.17 -15.52 -13.66
C TRP A 353 7.05 -14.26 -13.65
N THR A 354 7.01 -13.48 -12.59
CA THR A 354 7.85 -12.28 -12.49
C THR A 354 9.33 -12.64 -12.31
N ILE A 355 9.65 -13.74 -11.62
CA ILE A 355 11.02 -14.30 -11.56
C ILE A 355 11.47 -14.75 -12.96
N TRP A 356 10.63 -15.49 -13.69
CA TRP A 356 10.89 -15.87 -15.06
C TRP A 356 11.21 -14.66 -15.94
N HIS A 357 10.40 -13.61 -15.84
CA HIS A 357 10.58 -12.42 -16.65
C HIS A 357 11.90 -11.70 -16.33
N THR A 358 12.19 -11.52 -15.04
CA THR A 358 13.44 -10.91 -14.56
C THR A 358 14.67 -11.73 -14.97
N ALA A 359 14.62 -13.07 -14.86
CA ALA A 359 15.69 -13.96 -15.28
C ALA A 359 15.98 -13.82 -16.78
N ARG A 360 14.95 -13.66 -17.61
CA ARG A 360 15.11 -13.39 -19.05
C ARG A 360 15.79 -12.05 -19.33
N LEU A 361 15.42 -11.01 -18.59
CA LEU A 361 16.06 -9.69 -18.70
C LEU A 361 17.53 -9.72 -18.24
N ALA A 362 17.85 -10.59 -17.29
CA ALA A 362 19.21 -10.82 -16.78
C ALA A 362 20.03 -11.79 -17.67
N GLY A 363 19.43 -12.44 -18.68
CA GLY A 363 20.08 -13.45 -19.49
C GLY A 363 20.37 -14.77 -18.75
N ASN A 364 19.64 -15.07 -17.67
CA ASN A 364 19.79 -16.29 -16.88
C ASN A 364 18.82 -17.38 -17.37
N ASP A 365 19.20 -18.08 -18.45
CA ASP A 365 18.36 -19.08 -19.10
C ASP A 365 17.96 -20.24 -18.18
N LYS A 366 18.84 -20.65 -17.26
CA LYS A 366 18.56 -21.76 -16.34
C LYS A 366 17.41 -21.42 -15.37
N VAL A 367 17.46 -20.24 -14.77
CA VAL A 367 16.38 -19.77 -13.90
C VAL A 367 15.11 -19.54 -14.72
N ALA A 368 15.23 -18.95 -15.90
CA ALA A 368 14.08 -18.72 -16.78
C ALA A 368 13.36 -20.04 -17.16
N GLU A 369 14.09 -21.13 -17.48
CA GLU A 369 13.49 -22.42 -17.79
C GLU A 369 12.71 -23.01 -16.59
N GLU A 370 13.30 -22.98 -15.38
CA GLU A 370 12.67 -23.46 -14.14
C GLU A 370 11.35 -22.70 -13.86
N TYR A 371 11.39 -21.38 -13.91
CA TYR A 371 10.25 -20.55 -13.50
C TYR A 371 9.17 -20.41 -14.59
N LEU A 372 9.46 -20.67 -15.84
CA LEU A 372 8.42 -20.77 -16.88
C LEU A 372 7.42 -21.89 -16.61
N ALA A 373 7.88 -23.02 -16.07
CA ALA A 373 7.01 -24.12 -15.67
C ALA A 373 6.14 -23.72 -14.47
N ARG A 374 6.77 -23.14 -13.42
CA ARG A 374 6.11 -22.71 -12.20
C ARG A 374 5.07 -21.59 -12.46
N ALA A 375 5.34 -20.66 -13.35
CA ALA A 375 4.42 -19.60 -13.77
C ALA A 375 3.08 -20.11 -14.33
N GLN A 376 3.00 -21.42 -14.65
CA GLN A 376 1.79 -22.06 -15.18
C GLN A 376 1.07 -22.92 -14.13
N TYR A 377 1.56 -23.01 -12.89
CA TYR A 377 0.97 -23.85 -11.84
C TYR A 377 -0.44 -23.42 -11.41
N TYR A 378 -0.85 -22.18 -11.68
CA TYR A 378 -2.23 -21.73 -11.50
C TYR A 378 -3.25 -22.68 -12.18
N ARG A 379 -2.87 -23.36 -13.28
CA ARG A 379 -3.69 -24.32 -14.01
C ARG A 379 -4.08 -25.54 -13.17
N ASN A 380 -3.24 -25.90 -12.21
CA ASN A 380 -3.40 -27.12 -11.42
C ASN A 380 -4.56 -27.06 -10.42
N VAL A 381 -5.03 -25.87 -10.08
CA VAL A 381 -6.18 -25.66 -9.20
C VAL A 381 -7.46 -25.27 -9.95
N PHE A 382 -7.44 -25.26 -11.30
CA PHE A 382 -8.65 -25.06 -12.09
C PHE A 382 -9.41 -26.36 -12.29
N ASP A 383 -10.69 -26.37 -11.92
CA ASP A 383 -11.66 -27.39 -12.27
C ASP A 383 -12.30 -26.98 -13.60
N THR A 384 -11.91 -27.64 -14.71
CA THR A 384 -12.35 -27.28 -16.06
C THR A 384 -13.81 -27.64 -16.33
N GLU A 385 -14.42 -28.56 -15.56
CA GLU A 385 -15.85 -28.86 -15.63
C GLU A 385 -16.66 -27.73 -15.01
N LEU A 386 -16.21 -27.26 -13.83
CA LEU A 386 -16.79 -26.10 -13.14
C LEU A 386 -16.49 -24.79 -13.89
N GLY A 387 -15.28 -24.67 -14.43
CA GLY A 387 -14.76 -23.45 -15.09
C GLY A 387 -14.23 -22.41 -14.12
N PHE A 388 -13.92 -22.79 -12.90
CA PHE A 388 -13.40 -21.93 -11.83
C PHE A 388 -12.28 -22.63 -11.04
N ALA A 389 -11.48 -21.84 -10.34
CA ALA A 389 -10.48 -22.36 -9.43
C ALA A 389 -11.16 -23.06 -8.25
N ARG A 390 -10.65 -24.24 -7.89
CA ARG A 390 -11.15 -25.09 -6.81
C ARG A 390 -9.98 -25.70 -6.05
N PRO A 391 -9.97 -25.64 -4.72
CA PRO A 391 -8.86 -26.19 -3.94
C PRO A 391 -8.78 -27.72 -4.11
N LYS A 392 -7.54 -28.24 -4.04
CA LYS A 392 -7.21 -29.66 -4.10
C LYS A 392 -6.61 -30.14 -2.80
N TYR A 393 -6.88 -31.38 -2.46
CA TYR A 393 -6.17 -32.11 -1.41
C TYR A 393 -4.81 -32.65 -1.91
N ALA A 394 -3.95 -33.08 -0.97
CA ALA A 394 -2.62 -33.61 -1.31
C ALA A 394 -2.65 -34.86 -2.20
N ASP A 395 -3.77 -35.58 -2.23
CA ASP A 395 -4.00 -36.75 -3.11
C ASP A 395 -4.42 -36.37 -4.54
N GLY A 396 -4.54 -35.09 -4.84
CA GLY A 396 -4.92 -34.55 -6.14
C GLY A 396 -6.43 -34.44 -6.38
N SER A 397 -7.28 -34.89 -5.47
CA SER A 397 -8.73 -34.73 -5.58
C SER A 397 -9.15 -33.30 -5.27
N PHE A 398 -10.17 -32.79 -5.97
CA PHE A 398 -10.78 -31.50 -5.65
C PHE A 398 -11.61 -31.57 -4.37
N LYS A 399 -11.63 -30.45 -3.61
CA LYS A 399 -12.49 -30.30 -2.43
C LYS A 399 -13.95 -30.60 -2.79
N LYS A 400 -14.59 -31.52 -2.05
CA LYS A 400 -16.01 -31.83 -2.17
C LYS A 400 -16.86 -30.73 -1.50
N ASP A 401 -18.15 -30.70 -1.81
CA ASP A 401 -19.11 -29.73 -1.23
C ASP A 401 -18.58 -28.27 -1.31
N PHE A 402 -18.18 -27.88 -2.51
CA PHE A 402 -17.53 -26.62 -2.81
C PHE A 402 -18.54 -25.57 -3.33
N ASP A 403 -18.57 -24.40 -2.70
CA ASP A 403 -19.36 -23.25 -3.13
C ASP A 403 -18.45 -22.14 -3.66
N ILE A 404 -18.60 -21.75 -4.93
CA ILE A 404 -17.80 -20.72 -5.60
C ILE A 404 -17.99 -19.32 -5.00
N MET A 405 -19.10 -19.08 -4.29
CA MET A 405 -19.42 -17.78 -3.69
C MET A 405 -18.99 -17.66 -2.24
N GLN A 406 -18.75 -18.80 -1.56
CA GLN A 406 -18.41 -18.79 -0.15
C GLN A 406 -17.03 -18.18 0.09
N THR A 407 -16.98 -17.12 0.88
CA THR A 407 -15.75 -16.36 1.14
C THR A 407 -14.86 -17.01 2.21
N MET A 408 -15.44 -17.74 3.15
CA MET A 408 -14.69 -18.35 4.26
C MET A 408 -14.61 -19.87 4.10
N GLY A 409 -13.41 -20.44 4.32
CA GLY A 409 -13.21 -21.88 4.41
C GLY A 409 -13.22 -22.63 3.07
N GLU A 410 -13.14 -21.93 1.94
CA GLU A 410 -13.18 -22.55 0.60
C GLU A 410 -11.84 -22.49 -0.15
N GLY A 411 -10.74 -22.27 0.57
CA GLY A 411 -9.40 -22.28 -0.02
C GLY A 411 -8.89 -20.94 -0.51
N PHE A 412 -9.57 -19.86 -0.19
CA PHE A 412 -9.23 -18.49 -0.60
C PHE A 412 -9.05 -17.59 0.62
N ILE A 413 -8.09 -16.68 0.53
CA ILE A 413 -7.88 -15.64 1.51
C ILE A 413 -8.74 -14.43 1.14
N GLU A 414 -9.52 -13.93 2.10
CA GLU A 414 -10.35 -12.72 1.96
C GLU A 414 -11.09 -12.62 0.61
N GLY A 415 -11.61 -13.73 0.14
CA GLY A 415 -12.28 -13.79 -1.16
C GLY A 415 -12.84 -15.17 -1.44
N ASN A 416 -13.30 -15.38 -2.65
CA ASN A 416 -13.94 -16.61 -3.08
C ASN A 416 -13.48 -17.02 -4.48
N SER A 417 -13.90 -18.19 -4.91
CA SER A 417 -13.56 -18.70 -6.23
C SER A 417 -14.07 -17.81 -7.37
N LEU A 418 -15.22 -17.16 -7.19
CA LEU A 418 -15.81 -16.30 -8.19
C LEU A 418 -14.90 -15.13 -8.57
N ASN A 419 -14.18 -14.53 -7.58
CA ASN A 419 -13.21 -13.46 -7.81
C ASN A 419 -11.82 -14.00 -8.15
N PHE A 420 -11.29 -14.93 -7.35
CA PHE A 420 -9.91 -15.41 -7.51
C PHE A 420 -9.65 -16.22 -8.78
N SER A 421 -10.68 -16.81 -9.41
CA SER A 421 -10.49 -17.54 -10.69
C SER A 421 -9.99 -16.66 -11.83
N PHE A 422 -10.07 -15.35 -11.69
CA PHE A 422 -9.51 -14.40 -12.65
C PHE A 422 -8.06 -13.99 -12.34
N HIS A 423 -7.49 -14.50 -11.22
CA HIS A 423 -6.15 -14.13 -10.79
C HIS A 423 -5.07 -15.00 -11.45
N ALA A 424 -4.78 -14.71 -12.71
CA ALA A 424 -3.53 -15.04 -13.40
C ALA A 424 -3.25 -13.94 -14.43
N PRO A 425 -2.88 -12.73 -13.95
CA PRO A 425 -2.73 -11.56 -14.83
C PRO A 425 -1.64 -11.75 -15.89
N GLN A 426 -0.67 -12.63 -15.62
CA GLN A 426 0.37 -13.01 -16.58
C GLN A 426 -0.16 -13.84 -17.77
N ASP A 427 -1.32 -14.50 -17.63
CA ASP A 427 -1.82 -15.41 -18.67
C ASP A 427 -3.34 -15.43 -18.82
N VAL A 428 -3.93 -14.30 -19.15
CA VAL A 428 -5.38 -14.13 -19.30
C VAL A 428 -5.97 -15.08 -20.37
N PHE A 429 -5.24 -15.33 -21.48
CA PHE A 429 -5.68 -16.31 -22.48
C PHE A 429 -5.64 -17.75 -21.94
N GLY A 430 -4.71 -18.06 -21.04
CA GLY A 430 -4.68 -19.35 -20.36
C GLY A 430 -5.90 -19.56 -19.45
N VAL A 431 -6.24 -18.56 -18.64
CA VAL A 431 -7.48 -18.57 -17.82
C VAL A 431 -8.72 -18.71 -18.70
N MET A 432 -8.80 -17.93 -19.78
CA MET A 432 -9.90 -18.00 -20.75
C MET A 432 -10.07 -19.41 -21.33
N ALA A 433 -8.97 -20.08 -21.66
CA ALA A 433 -9.01 -21.46 -22.17
C ALA A 433 -9.51 -22.45 -21.10
N LEU A 434 -9.07 -22.32 -19.84
CA LEU A 434 -9.48 -23.15 -18.72
C LEU A 434 -10.98 -22.99 -18.37
N MET A 435 -11.50 -21.78 -18.52
CA MET A 435 -12.92 -21.49 -18.36
C MET A 435 -13.81 -22.01 -19.51
N GLY A 436 -13.21 -22.61 -20.56
CA GLY A 436 -13.94 -23.16 -21.71
C GLY A 436 -14.06 -22.20 -22.90
N GLY A 437 -13.19 -21.20 -22.98
CA GLY A 437 -13.05 -20.28 -24.11
C GLY A 437 -13.69 -18.91 -23.88
N GLU A 438 -13.47 -18.03 -24.87
CA GLU A 438 -13.82 -16.60 -24.77
C GLU A 438 -15.28 -16.31 -24.41
N LYS A 439 -16.21 -17.06 -25.00
CA LYS A 439 -17.64 -16.85 -24.76
C LYS A 439 -18.01 -17.11 -23.29
N ARG A 440 -17.49 -18.20 -22.72
CA ARG A 440 -17.75 -18.54 -21.32
C ARG A 440 -17.01 -17.58 -20.37
N PHE A 441 -15.80 -17.17 -20.72
CA PHE A 441 -15.04 -16.17 -19.97
C PHE A 441 -15.78 -14.82 -19.89
N ILE A 442 -16.33 -14.33 -21.02
CA ILE A 442 -17.13 -13.10 -21.03
C ILE A 442 -18.40 -13.28 -20.19
N SER A 443 -19.07 -14.45 -20.27
CA SER A 443 -20.26 -14.73 -19.46
C SER A 443 -19.93 -14.70 -17.98
N ALA A 444 -18.82 -15.33 -17.55
CA ALA A 444 -18.39 -15.34 -16.16
C ALA A 444 -18.05 -13.94 -15.65
N LEU A 445 -17.38 -13.11 -16.47
CA LEU A 445 -17.12 -11.70 -16.13
C LEU A 445 -18.43 -10.89 -16.01
N ASP A 446 -19.38 -11.10 -16.92
CA ASP A 446 -20.67 -10.40 -16.86
C ASP A 446 -21.46 -10.83 -15.62
N GLU A 447 -21.54 -12.14 -15.37
CA GLU A 447 -22.21 -12.72 -14.21
C GLU A 447 -21.63 -12.18 -12.90
N LEU A 448 -20.31 -12.02 -12.79
CA LEU A 448 -19.67 -11.46 -11.61
C LEU A 448 -20.26 -10.09 -11.23
N PHE A 449 -20.44 -9.19 -12.18
CA PHE A 449 -20.95 -7.83 -11.91
C PHE A 449 -22.47 -7.76 -11.67
N TYR A 450 -23.23 -8.80 -12.05
CA TYR A 450 -24.69 -8.85 -11.88
C TYR A 450 -25.15 -9.87 -10.84
N HIS A 451 -24.23 -10.66 -10.31
CA HIS A 451 -24.54 -11.70 -9.34
C HIS A 451 -24.92 -11.08 -8.00
N ASP A 452 -26.11 -11.42 -7.48
CA ASP A 452 -26.51 -10.98 -6.14
C ASP A 452 -25.93 -11.95 -5.12
N LEU A 453 -24.87 -11.53 -4.43
CA LEU A 453 -24.23 -12.36 -3.42
C LEU A 453 -25.13 -12.49 -2.19
N PRO A 454 -25.39 -13.73 -1.72
CA PRO A 454 -26.11 -13.94 -0.49
C PRO A 454 -25.29 -13.45 0.73
N GLU A 455 -25.98 -13.12 1.82
CA GLU A 455 -25.35 -12.54 3.03
C GLU A 455 -24.21 -13.41 3.59
N TYR A 456 -24.32 -14.73 3.51
CA TYR A 456 -23.30 -15.67 3.99
C TYR A 456 -21.99 -15.61 3.17
N ALA A 457 -22.05 -15.07 1.95
CA ALA A 457 -20.88 -14.92 1.08
C ALA A 457 -20.06 -13.67 1.39
N TYR A 458 -20.53 -12.79 2.27
CA TYR A 458 -19.75 -11.65 2.74
C TYR A 458 -18.77 -12.09 3.82
N ALA A 459 -17.55 -11.57 3.78
CA ALA A 459 -16.63 -11.71 4.91
C ALA A 459 -17.08 -10.85 6.09
N THR A 460 -16.58 -11.18 7.26
CA THR A 460 -16.87 -10.43 8.51
C THR A 460 -15.97 -9.21 8.71
N ASN A 461 -15.11 -8.89 7.75
CA ASN A 461 -14.26 -7.71 7.76
C ASN A 461 -14.93 -6.54 7.00
N GLU A 462 -14.42 -5.34 7.21
CA GLU A 462 -14.92 -4.10 6.61
C GLU A 462 -14.70 -4.01 5.10
N ASP A 463 -13.77 -4.80 4.52
CA ASP A 463 -13.39 -4.72 3.11
C ASP A 463 -14.39 -5.40 2.18
N ILE A 464 -15.17 -6.34 2.71
CA ILE A 464 -16.16 -7.11 1.94
C ILE A 464 -17.56 -6.84 2.48
N THR A 465 -17.88 -5.58 2.72
CA THR A 465 -19.23 -5.14 3.06
C THR A 465 -20.05 -4.90 1.79
N LYS A 466 -21.36 -4.81 1.94
CA LYS A 466 -22.27 -4.55 0.82
C LYS A 466 -21.96 -3.26 0.06
N ASP A 467 -21.45 -2.25 0.75
CA ASP A 467 -21.11 -0.94 0.16
C ASP A 467 -19.85 -0.99 -0.71
N CYS A 468 -19.05 -2.07 -0.60
CA CYS A 468 -17.82 -2.29 -1.36
C CYS A 468 -18.02 -3.20 -2.58
N LEU A 469 -19.27 -3.54 -2.92
CA LEU A 469 -19.62 -4.53 -3.94
C LEU A 469 -20.39 -3.93 -5.11
N ILE A 470 -20.14 -4.49 -6.32
CA ILE A 470 -21.02 -4.38 -7.48
C ILE A 470 -21.32 -5.81 -7.93
N GLY A 471 -22.49 -6.32 -7.58
CA GLY A 471 -22.79 -7.74 -7.74
C GLY A 471 -21.85 -8.60 -6.88
N GLY A 472 -21.14 -9.53 -7.50
CA GLY A 472 -20.09 -10.33 -6.87
C GLY A 472 -18.68 -9.73 -7.04
N TYR A 473 -18.54 -8.61 -7.71
CA TYR A 473 -17.27 -7.88 -7.83
C TYR A 473 -16.98 -7.12 -6.52
N VAL A 474 -15.86 -7.43 -5.89
CA VAL A 474 -15.45 -6.87 -4.61
C VAL A 474 -14.41 -5.78 -4.86
N HIS A 475 -14.84 -4.51 -4.93
CA HIS A 475 -13.89 -3.41 -5.11
C HIS A 475 -13.11 -3.09 -3.84
N GLY A 476 -13.73 -3.24 -2.69
CA GLY A 476 -13.12 -2.97 -1.39
C GLY A 476 -11.97 -3.92 -1.00
N ASN A 477 -11.67 -4.92 -1.86
CA ASN A 477 -10.54 -5.82 -1.62
C ASN A 477 -9.75 -6.08 -2.91
N GLU A 478 -8.45 -6.07 -2.83
CA GLU A 478 -7.48 -5.94 -3.92
C GLU A 478 -7.45 -7.07 -4.94
N PRO A 479 -7.74 -8.33 -4.63
CA PRO A 479 -7.77 -9.41 -5.62
C PRO A 479 -8.67 -9.14 -6.82
N SER A 480 -9.65 -8.26 -6.66
CA SER A 480 -10.62 -7.90 -7.72
C SER A 480 -10.18 -6.74 -8.62
N HIS A 481 -9.16 -5.96 -8.23
CA HIS A 481 -8.81 -4.67 -8.86
C HIS A 481 -8.48 -4.75 -10.34
N HIS A 482 -7.91 -5.85 -10.83
CA HIS A 482 -7.57 -6.05 -12.25
C HIS A 482 -8.76 -6.55 -13.10
N ILE A 483 -9.80 -7.13 -12.47
CA ILE A 483 -10.89 -7.84 -13.17
C ILE A 483 -11.64 -6.96 -14.19
N PRO A 484 -11.99 -5.70 -13.91
CA PRO A 484 -12.72 -4.86 -14.88
C PRO A 484 -11.97 -4.65 -16.20
N TYR A 485 -10.63 -4.79 -16.17
CA TYR A 485 -9.79 -4.60 -17.35
C TYR A 485 -9.67 -5.86 -18.22
N LEU A 486 -10.06 -7.04 -17.72
CA LEU A 486 -9.89 -8.33 -18.43
C LEU A 486 -10.68 -8.43 -19.72
N TYR A 487 -11.73 -7.64 -19.91
CA TYR A 487 -12.42 -7.55 -21.19
C TYR A 487 -11.52 -7.06 -22.35
N ALA A 488 -10.37 -6.44 -22.07
CA ALA A 488 -9.42 -6.01 -23.09
C ALA A 488 -8.82 -7.19 -23.89
N TRP A 489 -8.77 -8.40 -23.31
CA TRP A 489 -8.34 -9.62 -24.00
C TRP A 489 -9.45 -10.29 -24.84
N THR A 490 -10.68 -9.81 -24.72
CA THR A 490 -11.86 -10.39 -25.38
C THR A 490 -12.26 -9.62 -26.65
N SER A 491 -13.30 -10.09 -27.32
CA SER A 491 -13.96 -9.37 -28.42
C SER A 491 -14.83 -8.19 -27.95
N GLN A 492 -14.91 -7.94 -26.61
CA GLN A 492 -15.78 -6.92 -26.03
C GLN A 492 -15.03 -5.92 -25.12
N PRO A 493 -13.92 -5.30 -25.56
CA PRO A 493 -13.09 -4.41 -24.72
C PRO A 493 -13.83 -3.16 -24.22
N TRP A 494 -14.94 -2.79 -24.85
CA TRP A 494 -15.76 -1.65 -24.42
C TRP A 494 -16.45 -1.87 -23.07
N LYS A 495 -16.55 -3.11 -22.58
CA LYS A 495 -17.12 -3.41 -21.26
C LYS A 495 -16.19 -2.94 -20.12
N THR A 496 -14.86 -2.98 -20.31
CA THR A 496 -13.93 -2.30 -19.41
C THR A 496 -14.31 -0.83 -19.22
N GLN A 497 -14.57 -0.11 -20.33
CA GLN A 497 -14.90 1.31 -20.30
C GLN A 497 -16.21 1.60 -19.56
N TYR A 498 -17.17 0.71 -19.68
CA TYR A 498 -18.44 0.77 -18.95
C TYR A 498 -18.22 0.58 -17.45
N TRP A 499 -17.56 -0.52 -17.06
CA TRP A 499 -17.39 -0.87 -15.66
C TRP A 499 -16.47 0.08 -14.93
N MET A 500 -15.42 0.60 -15.55
CA MET A 500 -14.56 1.61 -14.94
C MET A 500 -15.35 2.85 -14.51
N ARG A 501 -16.26 3.33 -15.35
CA ARG A 501 -17.13 4.46 -14.99
C ARG A 501 -18.08 4.12 -13.85
N GLU A 502 -18.69 2.92 -13.88
CA GLU A 502 -19.60 2.47 -12.83
C GLU A 502 -18.89 2.32 -11.48
N ILE A 503 -17.69 1.75 -11.47
CA ILE A 503 -16.92 1.54 -10.23
C ILE A 503 -16.53 2.90 -9.63
N ILE A 504 -15.97 3.81 -10.41
CA ILE A 504 -15.58 5.13 -9.92
C ILE A 504 -16.80 5.88 -9.35
N ASN A 505 -17.93 5.86 -10.05
CA ASN A 505 -19.14 6.55 -9.58
C ASN A 505 -19.74 5.96 -8.29
N ARG A 506 -19.53 4.68 -8.02
CA ARG A 506 -20.15 3.99 -6.88
C ARG A 506 -19.24 3.85 -5.67
N MET A 507 -17.93 3.68 -5.90
CA MET A 507 -16.96 3.29 -4.87
C MET A 507 -16.16 4.46 -4.32
N TYR A 508 -16.19 5.63 -4.99
CA TYR A 508 -15.44 6.82 -4.58
C TYR A 508 -16.37 8.00 -4.34
N ARG A 509 -16.20 8.70 -3.22
CA ARG A 509 -17.06 9.82 -2.78
C ARG A 509 -16.22 10.98 -2.24
N PRO A 510 -16.69 12.25 -2.37
CA PRO A 510 -15.97 13.42 -1.89
C PRO A 510 -16.22 13.73 -0.39
N ASP A 511 -16.30 12.69 0.45
CA ASP A 511 -16.55 12.80 1.89
C ASP A 511 -15.62 11.91 2.72
N ILE A 512 -15.81 11.86 4.05
CA ILE A 512 -14.97 11.08 4.97
C ILE A 512 -15.09 9.56 4.78
N HIS A 513 -16.08 9.08 4.06
CA HIS A 513 -16.28 7.68 3.66
C HIS A 513 -15.98 7.51 2.17
N GLY A 514 -14.98 8.23 1.68
CA GLY A 514 -14.69 8.39 0.27
C GLY A 514 -14.20 7.14 -0.46
N LEU A 515 -13.71 6.14 0.26
CA LEU A 515 -13.24 4.87 -0.32
C LEU A 515 -14.24 3.75 -0.07
N GLY A 516 -14.36 2.83 -1.02
CA GLY A 516 -15.20 1.64 -0.92
C GLY A 516 -14.53 0.46 -0.20
N GLY A 517 -13.57 0.70 0.67
CA GLY A 517 -12.78 -0.26 1.43
C GLY A 517 -11.62 0.42 2.13
N ASN A 518 -10.68 -0.33 2.69
CA ASN A 518 -9.44 0.21 3.22
C ASN A 518 -8.57 0.73 2.06
N ASP A 519 -7.74 1.75 2.33
CA ASP A 519 -6.83 2.30 1.31
C ASP A 519 -5.61 1.39 1.05
N ASP A 520 -5.24 0.61 2.05
CA ASP A 520 -4.15 -0.35 2.05
C ASP A 520 -2.84 0.21 1.47
N CYS A 521 -2.31 1.19 2.22
CA CYS A 521 -1.03 1.84 1.94
C CYS A 521 -0.98 2.53 0.56
N GLY A 522 -2.09 3.15 0.14
CA GLY A 522 -2.18 3.88 -1.13
C GLY A 522 -2.73 3.07 -2.30
N GLN A 523 -2.92 1.76 -2.15
CA GLN A 523 -3.33 0.90 -3.26
C GLN A 523 -4.69 1.26 -3.85
N MET A 524 -5.73 1.46 -3.02
CA MET A 524 -7.06 1.86 -3.47
C MET A 524 -7.04 3.23 -4.16
N SER A 525 -6.25 4.15 -3.61
CA SER A 525 -6.07 5.51 -4.14
C SER A 525 -5.30 5.50 -5.47
N ALA A 526 -4.24 4.71 -5.61
CA ALA A 526 -3.49 4.54 -6.86
C ALA A 526 -4.38 3.92 -7.95
N TRP A 527 -5.23 2.93 -7.60
CA TRP A 527 -6.21 2.37 -8.52
C TRP A 527 -7.15 3.45 -9.06
N TYR A 528 -7.67 4.31 -8.17
CA TYR A 528 -8.53 5.43 -8.57
C TYR A 528 -7.82 6.38 -9.53
N ILE A 529 -6.58 6.79 -9.23
CA ILE A 529 -5.82 7.71 -10.08
C ILE A 529 -5.60 7.11 -11.47
N PHE A 530 -5.15 5.88 -11.57
CA PHE A 530 -5.00 5.18 -12.84
C PHE A 530 -6.33 5.08 -13.61
N GLY A 531 -7.42 4.72 -12.91
CA GLY A 531 -8.75 4.65 -13.47
C GLY A 531 -9.23 5.99 -14.03
N VAL A 532 -8.97 7.08 -13.31
CA VAL A 532 -9.29 8.45 -13.75
C VAL A 532 -8.48 8.86 -14.97
N LEU A 533 -7.19 8.47 -15.03
CA LEU A 533 -6.32 8.73 -16.18
C LEU A 533 -6.62 7.82 -17.38
N GLY A 534 -7.35 6.71 -17.18
CA GLY A 534 -7.84 5.83 -18.24
C GLY A 534 -6.92 4.69 -18.64
N PHE A 535 -5.97 4.30 -17.80
CA PHE A 535 -5.11 3.12 -17.99
C PHE A 535 -4.72 2.50 -16.65
N TYR A 536 -4.33 1.22 -16.62
CA TYR A 536 -4.06 0.47 -15.38
C TYR A 536 -3.01 -0.63 -15.60
N PRO A 537 -2.07 -0.85 -14.67
CA PRO A 537 -1.07 -1.92 -14.75
C PRO A 537 -1.67 -3.26 -14.32
N VAL A 538 -2.37 -3.94 -15.21
CA VAL A 538 -3.06 -5.23 -14.93
C VAL A 538 -2.10 -6.33 -14.49
N CYS A 539 -0.87 -6.31 -15.00
CA CYS A 539 0.16 -7.32 -14.74
C CYS A 539 1.49 -6.61 -14.41
N PRO A 540 1.68 -6.14 -13.15
CA PRO A 540 2.95 -5.59 -12.72
C PRO A 540 4.11 -6.58 -12.96
N GLY A 541 5.29 -6.05 -13.24
CA GLY A 541 6.40 -6.83 -13.80
C GLY A 541 6.38 -6.86 -15.33
N SER A 542 5.28 -6.44 -15.99
CA SER A 542 5.27 -6.11 -17.42
C SER A 542 5.35 -4.60 -17.63
N ASP A 543 5.75 -4.19 -18.84
CA ASP A 543 5.82 -2.79 -19.22
C ASP A 543 4.45 -2.17 -19.62
N GLN A 544 3.35 -2.91 -19.52
CA GLN A 544 2.06 -2.56 -20.13
C GLN A 544 1.05 -2.00 -19.14
N TYR A 545 0.39 -0.93 -19.56
CA TYR A 545 -0.79 -0.37 -18.92
C TYR A 545 -2.00 -0.53 -19.85
N VAL A 546 -3.01 -1.24 -19.41
CA VAL A 546 -4.22 -1.57 -20.20
C VAL A 546 -5.19 -0.39 -20.18
N PHE A 547 -5.74 -0.03 -21.34
CA PHE A 547 -6.70 1.06 -21.44
C PHE A 547 -8.07 0.69 -20.88
N GLY A 548 -8.55 1.55 -19.97
CA GLY A 548 -9.96 1.71 -19.64
C GLY A 548 -10.57 2.86 -20.45
N ALA A 549 -11.16 3.82 -19.76
CA ALA A 549 -11.58 5.11 -20.30
C ALA A 549 -11.32 6.19 -19.25
N PRO A 550 -10.77 7.35 -19.62
CA PRO A 550 -10.59 8.45 -18.68
C PRO A 550 -11.92 8.86 -18.03
N TYR A 551 -11.85 9.21 -16.77
CA TYR A 551 -13.00 9.71 -16.03
C TYR A 551 -13.15 11.23 -16.17
N LEU A 552 -12.03 11.95 -16.24
CA LEU A 552 -11.95 13.41 -16.35
C LEU A 552 -11.63 13.86 -17.77
N PRO A 553 -12.01 15.10 -18.15
CA PRO A 553 -11.79 15.61 -19.51
C PRO A 553 -10.34 15.93 -19.84
N TYR A 554 -9.52 16.19 -18.83
CA TYR A 554 -8.12 16.59 -19.00
C TYR A 554 -7.28 16.32 -17.77
N ALA A 555 -6.07 15.83 -18.00
CA ALA A 555 -4.99 15.78 -17.02
C ALA A 555 -3.67 16.18 -17.69
N ARG A 556 -2.83 16.92 -16.96
CA ARG A 556 -1.47 17.29 -17.33
C ARG A 556 -0.51 16.77 -16.28
N ILE A 557 0.44 15.98 -16.69
CA ILE A 557 1.36 15.23 -15.82
C ILE A 557 2.79 15.69 -16.09
N ALA A 558 3.45 16.24 -15.07
CA ALA A 558 4.88 16.49 -15.11
C ALA A 558 5.63 15.18 -14.81
N LEU A 559 6.28 14.61 -15.82
CA LEU A 559 7.01 13.35 -15.69
C LEU A 559 8.39 13.56 -15.02
N PRO A 560 8.91 12.53 -14.31
CA PRO A 560 10.20 12.64 -13.60
C PRO A 560 11.39 13.00 -14.52
N ASN A 561 11.31 12.62 -15.80
CA ASN A 561 12.34 12.92 -16.82
C ASN A 561 12.24 14.35 -17.41
N GLY A 562 11.42 15.22 -16.82
CA GLY A 562 11.21 16.61 -17.24
C GLY A 562 10.27 16.81 -18.44
N LYS A 563 9.72 15.73 -19.01
CA LYS A 563 8.69 15.81 -20.05
C LYS A 563 7.31 15.99 -19.47
N THR A 564 6.34 16.32 -20.32
CA THR A 564 4.93 16.44 -19.95
C THR A 564 4.09 15.44 -20.74
N LEU A 565 3.21 14.71 -20.05
CA LEU A 565 2.17 13.91 -20.65
C LEU A 565 0.82 14.61 -20.43
N GLU A 566 0.07 14.82 -21.51
CA GLU A 566 -1.31 15.30 -21.46
C GLU A 566 -2.27 14.16 -21.79
N VAL A 567 -3.22 13.89 -20.91
CA VAL A 567 -4.32 12.97 -21.16
C VAL A 567 -5.57 13.80 -21.46
N LYS A 568 -6.18 13.58 -22.62
CA LYS A 568 -7.34 14.35 -23.11
C LYS A 568 -8.52 13.41 -23.37
N ALA A 569 -9.69 13.79 -22.86
CA ALA A 569 -10.95 13.08 -23.07
C ALA A 569 -12.11 14.07 -23.17
N ALA A 570 -12.02 15.02 -24.09
CA ALA A 570 -13.02 16.06 -24.26
C ALA A 570 -14.43 15.48 -24.47
N GLY A 571 -15.40 16.00 -23.71
CA GLY A 571 -16.79 15.56 -23.75
C GLY A 571 -17.06 14.23 -23.02
N VAL A 572 -16.12 13.70 -22.24
CA VAL A 572 -16.35 12.56 -21.35
C VAL A 572 -17.49 12.87 -20.37
N SER A 573 -18.38 11.90 -20.16
CA SER A 573 -19.51 12.00 -19.21
C SER A 573 -20.08 10.61 -18.97
N ASP A 574 -21.08 10.49 -18.09
CA ASP A 574 -21.79 9.23 -17.87
C ASP A 574 -22.43 8.67 -19.14
N THR A 575 -22.83 9.52 -20.08
CA THR A 575 -23.34 9.12 -21.38
C THR A 575 -22.22 8.84 -22.36
N ASN A 576 -21.22 9.75 -22.47
CA ASN A 576 -20.08 9.60 -23.36
C ASN A 576 -18.92 8.90 -22.65
N ARG A 577 -19.13 7.63 -22.27
CA ARG A 577 -18.19 6.80 -21.50
C ARG A 577 -17.32 5.86 -22.33
N TYR A 578 -17.65 5.73 -23.63
CA TYR A 578 -16.95 4.80 -24.51
C TYR A 578 -15.88 5.49 -25.34
N VAL A 579 -14.78 4.78 -25.59
CA VAL A 579 -13.67 5.24 -26.42
C VAL A 579 -13.91 4.88 -27.86
N LYS A 580 -14.12 5.88 -28.73
CA LYS A 580 -14.25 5.71 -30.17
C LYS A 580 -12.89 5.39 -30.81
N LYS A 581 -11.86 6.13 -30.44
CA LYS A 581 -10.46 5.92 -30.84
C LYS A 581 -9.53 6.57 -29.83
N VAL A 582 -8.29 6.12 -29.80
CA VAL A 582 -7.19 6.75 -29.06
C VAL A 582 -6.22 7.37 -30.08
N LEU A 583 -5.76 8.58 -29.80
CA LEU A 583 -4.72 9.24 -30.59
C LEU A 583 -3.48 9.43 -29.71
N ARG A 584 -2.31 9.16 -30.25
CA ARG A 584 -1.01 9.47 -29.67
C ARG A 584 -0.37 10.56 -30.51
N ASP A 585 -0.24 11.76 -29.98
CA ASP A 585 0.27 12.95 -30.69
C ASP A 585 -0.46 13.17 -32.05
N GLY A 586 -1.79 13.01 -32.04
CA GLY A 586 -2.66 13.16 -33.21
C GLY A 586 -2.73 11.94 -34.13
N VAL A 587 -1.91 10.91 -33.94
CA VAL A 587 -1.90 9.67 -34.75
C VAL A 587 -2.75 8.58 -34.08
N GLU A 588 -3.57 7.87 -34.84
CA GLU A 588 -4.42 6.81 -34.31
C GLU A 588 -3.61 5.68 -33.70
N PHE A 589 -3.86 5.40 -32.40
CA PHE A 589 -3.24 4.35 -31.62
C PHE A 589 -4.23 3.19 -31.43
N LYS A 590 -3.96 2.04 -32.07
CA LYS A 590 -4.90 0.93 -32.18
C LYS A 590 -4.85 -0.05 -31.01
N LYS A 591 -3.67 -0.18 -30.35
CA LYS A 591 -3.50 -1.09 -29.22
C LYS A 591 -4.50 -0.78 -28.09
N LEU A 592 -4.83 -1.79 -27.29
CA LEU A 592 -5.64 -1.67 -26.07
C LEU A 592 -4.78 -1.46 -24.81
N TYR A 593 -3.52 -1.18 -24.97
CA TYR A 593 -2.54 -0.91 -23.92
C TYR A 593 -1.51 0.10 -24.41
N ILE A 594 -0.79 0.69 -23.47
CA ILE A 594 0.36 1.55 -23.70
C ILE A 594 1.54 1.06 -22.84
N THR A 595 2.77 1.22 -23.30
CA THR A 595 3.95 0.79 -22.53
C THR A 595 4.43 1.90 -21.59
N HIS A 596 5.22 1.51 -20.60
CA HIS A 596 5.87 2.45 -19.68
C HIS A 596 6.74 3.46 -20.44
N ASP A 597 7.55 2.97 -21.38
CA ASP A 597 8.38 3.83 -22.22
C ASP A 597 7.55 4.80 -23.07
N ASP A 598 6.42 4.34 -23.63
CA ASP A 598 5.50 5.21 -24.37
C ASP A 598 4.96 6.35 -23.48
N LEU A 599 4.62 6.08 -22.21
CA LEU A 599 4.18 7.11 -21.26
C LEU A 599 5.31 8.10 -20.94
N LEU A 600 6.53 7.60 -20.69
CA LEU A 600 7.71 8.42 -20.40
C LEU A 600 8.18 9.29 -21.60
N GLN A 601 7.74 9.00 -22.83
CA GLN A 601 7.98 9.92 -23.95
C GLN A 601 7.27 11.27 -23.78
N GLY A 602 6.27 11.35 -22.89
CA GLY A 602 5.43 12.54 -22.76
C GLY A 602 4.52 12.75 -23.98
N GLY A 603 4.15 13.96 -24.32
CA GLY A 603 3.25 14.28 -25.45
C GLY A 603 1.78 14.15 -25.11
N THR A 604 0.93 13.86 -26.09
CA THR A 604 -0.53 13.83 -25.90
C THR A 604 -1.12 12.44 -26.11
N LEU A 605 -1.87 11.97 -25.13
CA LEU A 605 -2.73 10.78 -25.22
C LEU A 605 -4.19 11.25 -25.22
N GLU A 606 -4.85 11.19 -26.37
CA GLU A 606 -6.22 11.68 -26.53
C GLU A 606 -7.21 10.52 -26.74
N PHE A 607 -8.22 10.47 -25.90
CA PHE A 607 -9.35 9.54 -25.99
C PHE A 607 -10.55 10.29 -26.61
N VAL A 608 -10.88 9.95 -27.83
CA VAL A 608 -12.08 10.47 -28.49
C VAL A 608 -13.29 9.71 -27.95
N MET A 609 -14.09 10.38 -27.14
CA MET A 609 -15.20 9.79 -26.42
C MET A 609 -16.47 9.67 -27.26
N ALA A 610 -17.36 8.74 -26.92
CA ALA A 610 -18.64 8.49 -27.59
C ALA A 610 -19.69 7.92 -26.63
N SER A 611 -20.95 8.08 -26.97
CA SER A 611 -22.10 7.52 -26.25
C SER A 611 -22.41 6.05 -26.59
N LYS A 612 -21.79 5.51 -27.64
CA LYS A 612 -21.94 4.12 -28.08
C LYS A 612 -20.58 3.44 -28.20
N PRO A 613 -20.48 2.15 -27.83
CA PRO A 613 -19.24 1.40 -27.90
C PRO A 613 -18.75 1.24 -29.35
N ASN A 614 -17.42 1.41 -29.56
CA ASN A 614 -16.78 1.03 -30.81
C ASN A 614 -16.43 -0.47 -30.79
N LYS A 615 -17.29 -1.31 -31.33
CA LYS A 615 -17.12 -2.76 -31.36
C LYS A 615 -16.02 -3.25 -32.30
N ALA A 616 -15.51 -2.39 -33.18
CA ALA A 616 -14.43 -2.74 -34.12
C ALA A 616 -13.03 -2.51 -33.53
N ARG A 617 -12.89 -1.73 -32.44
CA ARG A 617 -11.62 -1.43 -31.81
C ARG A 617 -11.09 -2.65 -31.03
N GLY A 618 -9.79 -2.95 -31.17
CA GLY A 618 -9.10 -3.98 -30.40
C GLY A 618 -9.45 -5.42 -30.79
N GLN A 619 -9.96 -5.64 -32.01
CA GLN A 619 -10.35 -6.99 -32.46
C GLN A 619 -9.13 -7.80 -32.96
N LYS A 620 -8.05 -7.14 -33.36
CA LYS A 620 -6.85 -7.83 -33.87
C LYS A 620 -6.03 -8.38 -32.71
N PRO A 621 -5.44 -9.58 -32.81
CA PRO A 621 -4.55 -10.12 -31.78
C PRO A 621 -3.38 -9.17 -31.44
N ALA A 622 -2.87 -8.41 -32.43
CA ALA A 622 -1.79 -7.45 -32.24
C ALA A 622 -2.15 -6.23 -31.39
N ASP A 623 -3.43 -5.93 -31.25
CA ASP A 623 -3.95 -4.80 -30.51
C ASP A 623 -4.18 -5.16 -29.03
N LYS A 624 -4.20 -6.48 -28.68
CA LYS A 624 -4.49 -6.99 -27.33
C LYS A 624 -3.24 -6.95 -26.44
N PRO A 625 -3.44 -6.80 -25.11
CA PRO A 625 -2.31 -6.82 -24.17
C PRO A 625 -1.61 -8.19 -24.13
N TYR A 626 -0.48 -8.23 -23.42
CA TYR A 626 0.33 -9.42 -23.21
C TYR A 626 -0.47 -10.56 -22.52
N SER A 627 -0.14 -11.80 -22.87
CA SER A 627 -0.52 -13.02 -22.16
C SER A 627 0.51 -14.09 -22.48
N LEU A 628 0.94 -14.85 -21.46
CA LEU A 628 1.98 -15.89 -21.60
C LEU A 628 1.60 -16.97 -22.65
N SER A 629 0.33 -17.35 -22.71
CA SER A 629 -0.22 -18.31 -23.69
C SER A 629 -0.57 -17.69 -25.04
N ALA A 630 -0.31 -16.40 -25.28
CA ALA A 630 -0.47 -15.81 -26.59
C ALA A 630 0.46 -16.54 -27.58
N LYS A 631 -0.09 -17.06 -28.68
CA LYS A 631 0.75 -17.69 -29.73
C LYS A 631 1.81 -16.69 -30.16
N ALA A 632 3.09 -17.06 -29.98
CA ALA A 632 4.20 -16.32 -30.58
C ALA A 632 3.88 -16.13 -32.07
N LYS A 633 4.00 -14.91 -32.56
CA LYS A 633 3.79 -14.55 -33.96
C LYS A 633 4.98 -14.98 -34.81
#